data_17280e81c771ba8d60cd57ae2042bf66
#
_entry.id   17280e81c771ba8d60cd57ae2042bf66
#
_cell.length_a   1.000
_cell.length_b   1.000
_cell.length_c   1.000
_cell.angle_alpha   90.00
_cell.angle_beta   90.00
_cell.angle_gamma   90.00
#
_symmetry.space_group_name_H-M   'P 1'
#
loop_
_entity.id
_entity.type
_entity.pdbx_description
1 polymer ?
#
loop_
_entity_poly.entity_id
_entity_poly.type
_entity_poly.pdbx_seq_one_letter_code
_entity_poly.pdbx_strand_id
1 'polypeptide(L)'
;MINSTPEVRKELSDIFTLLSQNLDITKTQYDNLVKSYSAVGKYLEADPVFAPYHPVITPQGSLRLGTIIQPINEDDDLDVDLVYRLIEKKANWTQFDIKSRVGNRLKEHGTYKDMLDEERRRCWTLLYRQDSDNVKEHYHMDILPCVADTGYTERLQRMVALSFSAAEV
;
A
#
# COMPACT_ATOMS: atom_id res chain seq x y z
N MET A 1 -36.05 -12.82 1.63
CA MET A 1 -34.99 -13.86 1.60
C MET A 1 -35.15 -14.60 0.27
N ILE A 2 -34.09 -14.61 -0.55
CA ILE A 2 -34.08 -15.38 -1.81
C ILE A 2 -33.91 -16.85 -1.43
N ASN A 3 -34.99 -17.62 -1.58
CA ASN A 3 -34.97 -19.08 -1.37
C ASN A 3 -34.32 -19.72 -2.64
N SER A 4 -33.00 -19.87 -2.63
CA SER A 4 -32.27 -20.55 -3.71
C SER A 4 -32.17 -22.05 -3.41
N THR A 5 -32.43 -22.87 -4.43
CA THR A 5 -32.22 -24.34 -4.32
C THR A 5 -30.71 -24.65 -4.15
N PRO A 6 -30.35 -25.84 -3.64
CA PRO A 6 -28.95 -26.28 -3.52
C PRO A 6 -28.18 -26.18 -4.85
N GLU A 7 -28.85 -26.52 -5.97
CA GLU A 7 -28.29 -26.48 -7.32
C GLU A 7 -27.93 -25.04 -7.72
N VAL A 8 -28.85 -24.08 -7.52
CA VAL A 8 -28.64 -22.67 -7.80
C VAL A 8 -27.51 -22.07 -6.95
N ARG A 9 -27.41 -22.51 -5.67
CA ARG A 9 -26.31 -22.06 -4.81
C ARG A 9 -24.96 -22.58 -5.31
N LYS A 10 -24.91 -23.82 -5.78
CA LYS A 10 -23.68 -24.41 -6.36
C LYS A 10 -23.26 -23.66 -7.62
N GLU A 11 -24.20 -23.46 -8.55
CA GLU A 11 -23.93 -22.71 -9.80
C GLU A 11 -23.42 -21.30 -9.52
N LEU A 12 -24.02 -20.58 -8.57
CA LEU A 12 -23.55 -19.25 -8.14
C LEU A 12 -22.15 -19.33 -7.52
N SER A 13 -21.88 -20.33 -6.67
CA SER A 13 -20.55 -20.54 -6.08
C SER A 13 -19.49 -20.79 -7.15
N ASP A 14 -19.81 -21.61 -8.16
CA ASP A 14 -18.91 -21.91 -9.27
C ASP A 14 -18.63 -20.65 -10.10
N ILE A 15 -19.65 -19.84 -10.38
CA ILE A 15 -19.51 -18.55 -11.08
C ILE A 15 -18.61 -17.59 -10.28
N PHE A 16 -18.85 -17.43 -8.98
CA PHE A 16 -18.02 -16.55 -8.14
C PHE A 16 -16.59 -17.05 -8.04
N THR A 17 -16.37 -18.35 -8.00
CA THR A 17 -15.03 -18.95 -8.01
C THR A 17 -14.29 -18.63 -9.30
N LEU A 18 -14.95 -18.79 -10.46
CA LEU A 18 -14.37 -18.43 -11.76
C LEU A 18 -14.10 -16.95 -11.89
N LEU A 19 -15.00 -16.09 -11.41
CA LEU A 19 -14.79 -14.63 -11.40
C LEU A 19 -13.58 -14.23 -10.56
N SER A 20 -13.47 -14.77 -9.34
CA SER A 20 -12.34 -14.46 -8.47
C SER A 20 -11.01 -14.89 -9.08
N GLN A 21 -10.94 -16.10 -9.66
CA GLN A 21 -9.73 -16.61 -10.32
C GLN A 21 -9.31 -15.77 -11.54
N ASN A 22 -10.27 -15.16 -12.24
CA ASN A 22 -9.97 -14.29 -13.39
C ASN A 22 -9.61 -12.85 -12.96
N LEU A 23 -10.04 -12.42 -11.79
CA LEU A 23 -9.74 -11.10 -11.25
C LEU A 23 -8.43 -11.07 -10.45
N ASP A 24 -8.00 -12.19 -9.91
CA ASP A 24 -6.76 -12.27 -9.13
C ASP A 24 -5.54 -11.87 -9.96
N ILE A 25 -4.62 -11.15 -9.33
CA ILE A 25 -3.32 -10.88 -9.96
C ILE A 25 -2.53 -12.18 -10.05
N THR A 26 -1.74 -12.31 -11.11
CA THR A 26 -0.87 -13.47 -11.29
C THR A 26 0.25 -13.49 -10.23
N LYS A 27 0.77 -14.70 -9.95
CA LYS A 27 1.93 -14.83 -9.07
C LYS A 27 3.11 -13.98 -9.52
N THR A 28 3.34 -13.88 -10.83
CA THR A 28 4.42 -13.06 -11.41
C THR A 28 4.21 -11.58 -11.12
N GLN A 29 2.97 -11.07 -11.28
CA GLN A 29 2.64 -9.69 -10.94
C GLN A 29 2.87 -9.44 -9.44
N TYR A 30 2.36 -10.30 -8.57
CA TYR A 30 2.56 -10.20 -7.13
C TYR A 30 4.05 -10.18 -6.75
N ASP A 31 4.85 -11.13 -7.27
CA ASP A 31 6.29 -11.21 -6.99
C ASP A 31 7.03 -9.95 -7.47
N ASN A 32 6.64 -9.38 -8.62
CA ASN A 32 7.19 -8.12 -9.13
C ASN A 32 6.83 -6.93 -8.23
N LEU A 33 5.56 -6.83 -7.78
CA LEU A 33 5.14 -5.79 -6.84
C LEU A 33 5.93 -5.86 -5.54
N VAL A 34 6.04 -7.07 -4.95
CA VAL A 34 6.81 -7.30 -3.71
C VAL A 34 8.27 -6.91 -3.88
N LYS A 35 8.89 -7.28 -5.00
CA LYS A 35 10.27 -6.92 -5.31
C LYS A 35 10.45 -5.40 -5.42
N SER A 36 9.54 -4.73 -6.10
CA SER A 36 9.60 -3.28 -6.34
C SER A 36 9.40 -2.49 -5.05
N TYR A 37 8.37 -2.79 -4.26
CA TYR A 37 8.16 -2.06 -3.01
C TYR A 37 9.27 -2.34 -1.98
N SER A 38 9.83 -3.55 -1.98
CA SER A 38 10.96 -3.87 -1.11
C SER A 38 12.23 -3.11 -1.52
N ALA A 39 12.44 -2.87 -2.82
CA ALA A 39 13.59 -2.11 -3.31
C ALA A 39 13.48 -0.63 -2.94
N VAL A 40 12.32 0.01 -3.20
CA VAL A 40 12.10 1.41 -2.83
C VAL A 40 12.10 1.58 -1.31
N GLY A 41 11.56 0.60 -0.57
CA GLY A 41 11.57 0.58 0.88
C GLY A 41 12.98 0.64 1.44
N LYS A 42 13.85 -0.28 1.04
CA LYS A 42 15.26 -0.30 1.46
C LYS A 42 15.99 1.00 1.14
N TYR A 43 15.71 1.60 -0.03
CA TYR A 43 16.32 2.85 -0.42
C TYR A 43 15.90 4.02 0.47
N LEU A 44 14.60 4.12 0.78
CA LEU A 44 14.05 5.16 1.64
C LEU A 44 14.41 4.98 3.12
N GLU A 45 14.41 3.74 3.61
CA GLU A 45 14.81 3.41 4.98
C GLU A 45 16.29 3.74 5.26
N ALA A 46 17.13 3.68 4.24
CA ALA A 46 18.54 4.07 4.30
C ALA A 46 18.77 5.60 4.23
N ASP A 47 17.74 6.44 4.23
CA ASP A 47 17.89 7.90 4.27
C ASP A 47 18.56 8.32 5.59
N PRO A 48 19.76 8.98 5.55
CA PRO A 48 20.49 9.33 6.76
C PRO A 48 19.76 10.35 7.65
N VAL A 49 18.82 11.12 7.09
CA VAL A 49 18.00 12.08 7.86
C VAL A 49 16.93 11.36 8.65
N PHE A 50 16.34 10.32 8.09
CA PHE A 50 15.26 9.57 8.72
C PHE A 50 15.69 8.31 9.45
N ALA A 51 16.89 7.77 9.18
CA ALA A 51 17.41 6.58 9.85
C ALA A 51 17.30 6.61 11.39
N PRO A 52 17.58 7.74 12.09
CA PRO A 52 17.42 7.84 13.53
C PRO A 52 15.98 7.69 14.03
N TYR A 53 14.99 7.82 13.17
CA TYR A 53 13.55 7.74 13.48
C TYR A 53 12.93 6.40 13.07
N HIS A 54 13.76 5.40 12.81
CA HIS A 54 13.37 4.03 12.49
C HIS A 54 12.28 3.96 11.42
N PRO A 55 12.57 4.46 10.20
CA PRO A 55 11.63 4.42 9.10
C PRO A 55 11.31 2.97 8.71
N VAL A 56 10.04 2.71 8.40
CA VAL A 56 9.58 1.40 7.90
C VAL A 56 8.60 1.64 6.77
N ILE A 57 8.77 0.94 5.65
CA ILE A 57 7.79 0.93 4.58
C ILE A 57 6.97 -0.36 4.62
N THR A 58 5.65 -0.23 4.52
CA THR A 58 4.73 -1.37 4.54
C THR A 58 3.64 -1.19 3.50
N PRO A 59 3.20 -2.29 2.83
CA PRO A 59 2.02 -2.23 1.98
C PRO A 59 0.78 -1.89 2.79
N GLN A 60 -0.17 -1.20 2.16
CA GLN A 60 -1.48 -0.84 2.67
C GLN A 60 -2.55 -1.17 1.60
N GLY A 61 -3.80 -0.80 1.84
CA GLY A 61 -4.88 -0.96 0.89
C GLY A 61 -5.08 -2.40 0.44
N SER A 62 -5.42 -2.56 -0.82
CA SER A 62 -5.80 -3.84 -1.43
C SER A 62 -4.68 -4.89 -1.40
N LEU A 63 -3.43 -4.48 -1.60
CA LEU A 63 -2.29 -5.41 -1.54
C LEU A 63 -2.13 -6.02 -0.14
N ARG A 64 -2.26 -5.22 0.92
CA ARG A 64 -2.16 -5.71 2.30
C ARG A 64 -3.33 -6.60 2.70
N LEU A 65 -4.53 -6.28 2.20
CA LEU A 65 -5.76 -7.02 2.53
C LEU A 65 -5.92 -8.29 1.69
N GLY A 66 -5.09 -8.49 0.67
CA GLY A 66 -5.23 -9.60 -0.28
C GLY A 66 -6.46 -9.45 -1.18
N THR A 67 -6.90 -8.21 -1.42
CA THR A 67 -8.05 -7.88 -2.27
C THR A 67 -7.66 -7.13 -3.54
N ILE A 68 -6.35 -7.10 -3.85
CA ILE A 68 -5.85 -6.52 -5.09
C ILE A 68 -6.31 -7.38 -6.27
N ILE A 69 -6.84 -6.75 -7.30
CA ILE A 69 -7.33 -7.41 -8.51
C ILE A 69 -6.63 -6.87 -9.75
N GLN A 70 -6.67 -7.62 -10.84
CA GLN A 70 -6.20 -7.15 -12.13
C GLN A 70 -7.03 -5.96 -12.60
N PRO A 71 -6.43 -5.02 -13.37
CA PRO A 71 -7.17 -3.98 -14.06
C PRO A 71 -8.31 -4.56 -14.89
N ILE A 72 -9.50 -3.99 -14.77
CA ILE A 72 -10.70 -4.43 -15.49
C ILE A 72 -10.76 -3.76 -16.88
N ASN A 73 -10.36 -2.48 -16.92
CA ASN A 73 -10.31 -1.71 -18.17
C ASN A 73 -8.86 -1.60 -18.68
N GLU A 74 -8.71 -1.37 -19.98
CA GLU A 74 -7.39 -1.21 -20.60
C GLU A 74 -6.62 0.03 -20.12
N ASP A 75 -7.35 1.05 -19.64
CA ASP A 75 -6.79 2.30 -19.14
C ASP A 75 -6.51 2.26 -17.62
N ASP A 76 -6.83 1.17 -16.93
CA ASP A 76 -6.61 1.03 -15.49
C ASP A 76 -5.24 0.40 -15.23
N ASP A 77 -4.49 0.96 -14.29
CA ASP A 77 -3.25 0.38 -13.76
C ASP A 77 -3.50 -0.34 -12.44
N LEU A 78 -2.62 -1.25 -12.07
CA LEU A 78 -2.58 -1.80 -10.71
C LEU A 78 -2.17 -0.71 -9.72
N ASP A 79 -2.93 -0.59 -8.63
CA ASP A 79 -2.70 0.41 -7.58
C ASP A 79 -2.02 -0.23 -6.36
N VAL A 80 -0.88 0.32 -5.96
CA VAL A 80 -0.07 -0.18 -4.84
C VAL A 80 0.13 0.93 -3.81
N ASP A 81 -0.62 0.87 -2.73
CA ASP A 81 -0.48 1.79 -1.62
C ASP A 81 0.63 1.35 -0.65
N LEU A 82 1.53 2.25 -0.32
CA LEU A 82 2.58 2.07 0.68
C LEU A 82 2.53 3.15 1.75
N VAL A 83 2.74 2.76 2.98
CA VAL A 83 2.98 3.68 4.09
C VAL A 83 4.45 3.68 4.44
N TYR A 84 5.08 4.85 4.32
CA TYR A 84 6.41 5.12 4.85
C TYR A 84 6.27 5.77 6.22
N ARG A 85 6.46 4.98 7.27
CA ARG A 85 6.18 5.36 8.66
C ARG A 85 7.45 5.60 9.44
N LEU A 86 7.56 6.76 10.06
CA LEU A 86 8.53 7.06 11.10
C LEU A 86 7.91 6.75 12.47
N ILE A 87 8.70 6.22 13.42
CA ILE A 87 8.25 6.02 14.82
C ILE A 87 8.13 7.36 15.51
N GLU A 88 9.07 8.27 15.27
CA GLU A 88 9.14 9.61 15.85
C GLU A 88 9.58 10.62 14.78
N LYS A 89 9.56 11.89 15.11
CA LYS A 89 10.08 12.99 14.29
C LYS A 89 10.64 14.10 15.14
N LYS A 90 11.40 15.02 14.57
CA LYS A 90 11.78 16.27 15.24
C LYS A 90 10.52 17.08 15.56
N ALA A 91 10.50 17.72 16.72
CA ALA A 91 9.36 18.52 17.18
C ALA A 91 8.93 19.60 16.19
N ASN A 92 9.87 20.19 15.48
CA ASN A 92 9.64 21.24 14.50
C ASN A 92 9.31 20.75 13.08
N TRP A 93 9.32 19.43 12.84
CA TRP A 93 8.94 18.93 11.52
C TRP A 93 7.43 18.90 11.36
N THR A 94 6.96 19.41 10.26
CA THR A 94 5.58 19.32 9.80
C THR A 94 5.40 18.07 8.91
N GLN A 95 4.16 17.74 8.58
CA GLN A 95 3.86 16.70 7.57
C GLN A 95 4.45 17.05 6.20
N PHE A 96 4.47 18.33 5.88
CA PHE A 96 5.07 18.83 4.64
C PHE A 96 6.59 18.57 4.59
N ASP A 97 7.30 18.79 5.69
CA ASP A 97 8.76 18.57 5.76
C ASP A 97 9.10 17.09 5.52
N ILE A 98 8.32 16.20 6.14
CA ILE A 98 8.52 14.75 5.98
C ILE A 98 8.24 14.33 4.54
N LYS A 99 7.10 14.76 3.97
CA LYS A 99 6.75 14.47 2.58
C LYS A 99 7.82 15.00 1.62
N SER A 100 8.23 16.26 1.80
CA SER A 100 9.24 16.91 0.94
C SER A 100 10.58 16.17 1.00
N ARG A 101 10.99 15.70 2.19
CA ARG A 101 12.24 14.94 2.31
C ARG A 101 12.17 13.60 1.58
N VAL A 102 11.05 12.87 1.68
CA VAL A 102 10.85 11.63 0.93
C VAL A 102 10.92 11.90 -0.57
N GLY A 103 10.24 12.92 -1.07
CA GLY A 103 10.30 13.30 -2.48
C GLY A 103 11.70 13.69 -2.95
N ASN A 104 12.42 14.48 -2.15
CA ASN A 104 13.81 14.83 -2.46
C ASN A 104 14.69 13.58 -2.53
N ARG A 105 14.52 12.64 -1.59
CA ARG A 105 15.25 11.38 -1.59
C ARG A 105 14.96 10.55 -2.85
N LEU A 106 13.71 10.49 -3.30
CA LEU A 106 13.36 9.82 -4.56
C LEU A 106 13.99 10.52 -5.77
N LYS A 107 14.01 11.86 -5.78
CA LYS A 107 14.63 12.66 -6.85
C LYS A 107 16.18 12.55 -6.89
N GLU A 108 16.82 12.16 -5.79
CA GLU A 108 18.25 11.87 -5.73
C GLU A 108 18.63 10.56 -6.44
N HIS A 109 17.69 9.63 -6.61
CA HIS A 109 17.92 8.34 -7.26
C HIS A 109 17.60 8.41 -8.75
N GLY A 110 18.55 8.09 -9.61
CA GLY A 110 18.38 8.22 -11.06
C GLY A 110 17.11 7.55 -11.59
N THR A 111 16.88 6.29 -11.25
CA THR A 111 15.70 5.54 -11.70
C THR A 111 14.40 6.08 -11.11
N TYR A 112 14.34 6.30 -9.79
CA TYR A 112 13.08 6.76 -9.16
C TYR A 112 12.71 8.17 -9.56
N LYS A 113 13.69 9.03 -9.82
CA LYS A 113 13.45 10.36 -10.37
C LYS A 113 12.66 10.32 -11.69
N ASP A 114 13.04 9.40 -12.58
CA ASP A 114 12.42 9.27 -13.89
C ASP A 114 11.05 8.59 -13.85
N MET A 115 10.75 7.88 -12.74
CA MET A 115 9.47 7.22 -12.50
C MET A 115 8.47 8.09 -11.72
N LEU A 116 8.89 9.25 -11.20
CA LEU A 116 8.01 10.11 -10.43
C LEU A 116 6.93 10.72 -11.31
N ASP A 117 5.67 10.54 -10.88
CA ASP A 117 4.51 11.25 -11.41
C ASP A 117 4.43 12.68 -10.85
N GLU A 118 3.41 13.43 -11.27
CA GLU A 118 3.12 14.75 -10.72
C GLU A 118 2.94 14.70 -9.20
N GLU A 119 3.42 15.76 -8.54
CA GLU A 119 3.37 15.84 -7.09
C GLU A 119 1.92 15.90 -6.58
N ARG A 120 1.49 14.89 -5.84
CA ARG A 120 0.18 14.86 -5.18
C ARG A 120 0.25 15.46 -3.77
N ARG A 121 -0.91 15.78 -3.22
CA ARG A 121 -0.99 16.49 -1.92
C ARG A 121 -0.36 15.72 -0.75
N ARG A 122 -0.53 14.41 -0.69
CA ARG A 122 -0.18 13.57 0.48
C ARG A 122 0.85 12.50 0.20
N CYS A 123 0.93 12.00 -1.01
CA CYS A 123 1.81 10.89 -1.43
C CYS A 123 2.77 11.33 -2.52
N TRP A 124 3.72 10.46 -2.81
CA TRP A 124 4.53 10.45 -4.02
C TRP A 124 4.18 9.21 -4.79
N THR A 125 3.94 9.35 -6.08
CA THR A 125 3.57 8.25 -6.98
C THR A 125 4.76 7.89 -7.85
N LEU A 126 5.10 6.61 -7.93
CA LEU A 126 6.07 6.05 -8.86
C LEU A 126 5.33 5.24 -9.93
N LEU A 127 5.57 5.56 -11.20
CA LEU A 127 4.99 4.86 -12.35
C LEU A 127 5.94 3.74 -12.78
N TYR A 128 5.47 2.52 -12.75
CA TYR A 128 6.25 1.34 -13.09
C TYR A 128 5.83 0.76 -14.44
N ARG A 129 6.84 0.36 -15.23
CA ARG A 129 6.67 -0.35 -16.51
C ARG A 129 5.82 0.36 -17.55
N GLN A 130 5.80 1.69 -17.54
CA GLN A 130 5.03 2.50 -18.51
C GLN A 130 5.52 2.36 -19.95
N ASP A 131 6.71 1.81 -20.14
CA ASP A 131 7.34 1.48 -21.42
C ASP A 131 7.03 0.05 -21.92
N SER A 132 6.28 -0.76 -21.13
CA SER A 132 5.85 -2.10 -21.53
C SER A 132 4.69 -2.02 -22.50
N ASP A 133 4.75 -2.79 -23.60
CA ASP A 133 3.62 -2.96 -24.53
C ASP A 133 2.42 -3.69 -23.89
N ASN A 134 2.64 -4.36 -22.76
CA ASN A 134 1.61 -5.05 -22.01
C ASN A 134 1.10 -4.15 -20.88
N VAL A 135 0.01 -3.42 -21.13
CA VAL A 135 -0.62 -2.52 -20.14
C VAL A 135 -0.96 -3.20 -18.80
N LYS A 136 -1.23 -4.50 -18.80
CA LYS A 136 -1.48 -5.25 -17.55
C LYS A 136 -0.26 -5.37 -16.65
N GLU A 137 0.91 -4.99 -17.13
CA GLU A 137 2.13 -4.90 -16.34
C GLU A 137 2.35 -3.51 -15.74
N HIS A 138 1.58 -2.52 -16.19
CA HIS A 138 1.66 -1.18 -15.64
C HIS A 138 1.10 -1.16 -14.23
N TYR A 139 1.74 -0.44 -13.35
CA TYR A 139 1.22 -0.14 -12.01
C TYR A 139 1.82 1.14 -11.48
N HIS A 140 1.09 1.79 -10.62
CA HIS A 140 1.59 2.91 -9.87
C HIS A 140 1.68 2.57 -8.38
N MET A 141 2.64 3.20 -7.74
CA MET A 141 2.98 2.94 -6.35
C MET A 141 2.93 4.26 -5.58
N ASP A 142 1.91 4.39 -4.75
CA ASP A 142 1.69 5.55 -3.91
C ASP A 142 2.42 5.40 -2.59
N ILE A 143 3.36 6.29 -2.31
CA ILE A 143 4.15 6.31 -1.07
C ILE A 143 3.62 7.42 -0.18
N LEU A 144 2.95 7.06 0.92
CA LEU A 144 2.38 7.96 1.90
C LEU A 144 3.29 8.08 3.13
N PRO A 145 4.04 9.19 3.30
CA PRO A 145 4.82 9.41 4.49
C PRO A 145 3.94 9.76 5.70
N CYS A 146 4.19 9.12 6.84
CA CYS A 146 3.48 9.40 8.09
C CYS A 146 4.38 9.21 9.31
N VAL A 147 3.88 9.65 10.46
CA VAL A 147 4.48 9.40 11.77
C VAL A 147 3.53 8.57 12.61
N ALA A 148 4.05 7.61 13.37
CA ALA A 148 3.24 6.81 14.27
C ALA A 148 2.57 7.71 15.34
N ASP A 149 1.26 7.57 15.51
CA ASP A 149 0.55 8.17 16.65
C ASP A 149 0.54 7.19 17.82
N THR A 150 1.60 7.24 18.62
CA THR A 150 1.73 6.36 19.79
C THR A 150 0.63 6.61 20.82
N GLY A 151 0.20 7.85 21.01
CA GLY A 151 -0.88 8.20 21.92
C GLY A 151 -2.25 7.63 21.49
N TYR A 152 -2.51 7.55 20.20
CA TYR A 152 -3.71 6.91 19.69
C TYR A 152 -3.66 5.38 19.89
N THR A 153 -2.52 4.77 19.63
CA THR A 153 -2.32 3.33 19.84
C THR A 153 -2.51 2.94 21.29
N GLU A 154 -1.97 3.71 22.24
CA GLU A 154 -2.15 3.50 23.68
C GLU A 154 -3.62 3.64 24.09
N ARG A 155 -4.34 4.65 23.57
CA ARG A 155 -5.79 4.83 23.82
C ARG A 155 -6.59 3.64 23.33
N LEU A 156 -6.31 3.14 22.12
CA LEU A 156 -6.98 1.96 21.59
C LEU A 156 -6.72 0.72 22.43
N GLN A 157 -5.48 0.48 22.83
CA GLN A 157 -5.13 -0.65 23.68
C GLN A 157 -5.86 -0.61 25.03
N ARG A 158 -5.98 0.58 25.65
CA ARG A 158 -6.75 0.76 26.88
C ARG A 158 -8.24 0.50 26.68
N MET A 159 -8.82 0.99 25.56
CA MET A 159 -10.24 0.76 25.26
C MET A 159 -10.53 -0.74 25.03
N VAL A 160 -9.66 -1.44 24.31
CA VAL A 160 -9.80 -2.87 24.09
C VAL A 160 -9.67 -3.65 25.41
N ALA A 161 -8.69 -3.33 26.24
CA ALA A 161 -8.53 -3.97 27.56
C ALA A 161 -9.77 -3.78 28.44
N LEU A 162 -10.36 -2.57 28.45
CA LEU A 162 -11.60 -2.28 29.20
C LEU A 162 -12.81 -3.06 28.66
N SER A 163 -12.91 -3.24 27.34
CA SER A 163 -14.03 -4.00 26.74
C SER A 163 -13.97 -5.48 27.09
N PHE A 164 -12.79 -6.08 27.19
CA PHE A 164 -12.63 -7.48 27.61
C PHE A 164 -12.90 -7.66 29.11
N SER A 165 -12.49 -6.72 29.97
CA SER A 165 -12.78 -6.79 31.41
C SER A 165 -14.27 -6.60 31.74
N ALA A 166 -15.03 -5.91 30.89
CA ALA A 166 -16.48 -5.71 31.05
C ALA A 166 -17.32 -6.91 30.54
N ALA A 167 -16.73 -7.81 29.78
CA ALA A 167 -17.40 -9.03 29.25
C ALA A 167 -17.29 -10.23 30.20
N GLU A 168 -16.53 -10.11 31.29
CA GLU A 168 -16.32 -11.19 32.30
C GLU A 168 -17.16 -10.99 33.57
N VAL A 169 -18.11 -10.05 33.61
CA VAL A 169 -19.06 -9.81 34.69
C VAL A 169 -20.49 -10.09 34.19
#